data_13e235c3d090810f1a11f8421d0595eb
#
_entry.id   13e235c3d090810f1a11f8421d0595eb
#
_cell.length_a   1.000
_cell.length_b   1.000
_cell.length_c   1.000
_cell.angle_alpha   90.00
_cell.angle_beta   90.00
_cell.angle_gamma   90.00
#
_symmetry.space_group_name_H-M   'P 1'
#
loop_
_entity.id
_entity.type
_entity.pdbx_description
1 polymer ?
#
loop_
_entity_poly.entity_id
_entity_poly.type
_entity_poly.pdbx_seq_one_letter_code
_entity_poly.pdbx_strand_id
1 'polypeptide(L)'
;YKAAFMNMFALAHLQARIAARIGELSGKPVELGRYCHIADSFHIYGSNLAEFEARFLGAVEKRTFEGRTMRYEEVREIMESARPGILEKARKMGRGKNA
;
A
#
# COMPACT_ATOMS: atom_id res chain seq x y z
N TYR A 1 -12.33 4.01 4.32
CA TYR A 1 -11.01 4.11 4.97
C TYR A 1 -10.02 3.06 4.45
N LYS A 2 -10.49 1.88 4.08
CA LYS A 2 -9.66 0.80 3.54
C LYS A 2 -8.99 1.21 2.22
N ALA A 3 -9.76 1.78 1.29
CA ALA A 3 -9.26 2.20 -0.01
C ALA A 3 -8.21 3.31 0.09
N ALA A 4 -8.38 4.27 1.00
CA ALA A 4 -7.43 5.36 1.19
C ALA A 4 -6.04 4.84 1.59
N PHE A 5 -5.97 3.90 2.52
CA PHE A 5 -4.71 3.27 2.92
C PHE A 5 -4.02 2.57 1.74
N MET A 6 -4.76 1.75 1.00
CA MET A 6 -4.22 1.03 -0.16
C MET A 6 -3.73 1.98 -1.25
N ASN A 7 -4.47 3.06 -1.51
CA ASN A 7 -4.07 4.08 -2.49
C ASN A 7 -2.81 4.83 -2.05
N MET A 8 -2.73 5.26 -0.80
CA MET A 8 -1.52 5.92 -0.26
C MET A 8 -0.30 5.01 -0.36
N PHE A 9 -0.45 3.74 -0.01
CA PHE A 9 0.63 2.76 -0.09
C PHE A 9 1.10 2.55 -1.53
N ALA A 10 0.18 2.35 -2.47
CA ALA A 10 0.49 2.15 -3.88
C ALA A 10 1.17 3.36 -4.51
N LEU A 11 0.71 4.57 -4.21
CA LEU A 11 1.28 5.82 -4.73
C LEU A 11 2.65 6.12 -4.15
N ALA A 12 2.86 5.87 -2.85
CA ALA A 12 4.18 6.00 -2.24
C ALA A 12 5.20 5.00 -2.84
N HIS A 13 4.77 3.77 -3.12
CA HIS A 13 5.58 2.78 -3.79
C HIS A 13 5.91 3.17 -5.24
N LEU A 14 4.95 3.73 -5.97
CA LEU A 14 5.16 4.25 -7.32
C LEU A 14 6.16 5.41 -7.32
N GLN A 15 6.06 6.35 -6.38
CA GLN A 15 7.04 7.43 -6.20
C GLN A 15 8.46 6.89 -6.03
N ALA A 16 8.63 5.88 -5.17
CA ALA A 16 9.93 5.26 -4.95
C ALA A 16 10.50 4.62 -6.22
N ARG A 17 9.68 3.93 -7.00
CA ARG A 17 10.09 3.33 -8.26
C ARG A 17 10.47 4.36 -9.32
N ILE A 18 9.72 5.45 -9.42
CA ILE A 18 10.03 6.54 -10.35
C ILE A 18 11.36 7.20 -9.97
N ALA A 19 11.57 7.50 -8.69
CA ALA A 19 12.82 8.09 -8.23
C ALA A 19 14.03 7.17 -8.53
N ALA A 20 13.90 5.89 -8.25
CA ALA A 20 14.94 4.90 -8.58
C ALA A 20 15.25 4.87 -10.09
N ARG A 21 14.20 4.89 -10.93
CA ARG A 21 14.38 4.88 -12.39
C ARG A 21 15.03 6.15 -12.93
N ILE A 22 14.69 7.30 -12.37
CA ILE A 22 15.35 8.58 -12.71
C ILE A 22 16.82 8.53 -12.31
N GLY A 23 17.14 8.00 -11.13
CA GLY A 23 18.52 7.80 -10.68
C GLY A 23 19.33 6.92 -11.63
N GLU A 24 18.78 5.79 -12.07
CA GLU A 24 19.41 4.91 -13.05
C GLU A 24 19.69 5.63 -14.39
N LEU A 25 18.70 6.33 -14.92
CA LEU A 25 18.79 6.98 -16.23
C LEU A 25 19.71 8.23 -16.21
N SER A 26 19.72 8.97 -15.12
CA SER A 26 20.50 10.20 -14.98
C SER A 26 21.94 9.94 -14.50
N GLY A 27 22.22 8.75 -13.96
CA GLY A 27 23.49 8.44 -13.30
C GLY A 27 23.74 9.24 -12.02
N LYS A 28 22.69 9.85 -11.43
CA LYS A 28 22.76 10.67 -10.21
C LYS A 28 21.87 10.09 -9.13
N PRO A 29 22.26 10.19 -7.85
CA PRO A 29 21.39 9.77 -6.77
C PRO A 29 20.13 10.66 -6.74
N VAL A 30 18.97 10.02 -6.59
CA VAL A 30 17.68 10.70 -6.48
C VAL A 30 17.04 10.26 -5.16
N GLU A 31 16.81 11.22 -4.28
CA GLU A 31 16.15 10.99 -3.00
C GLU A 31 14.63 11.18 -3.10
N LEU A 32 13.89 10.46 -2.27
CA LEU A 32 12.47 10.62 -2.17
C LEU A 32 12.13 11.95 -1.47
N GLY A 33 11.28 12.73 -2.09
CA GLY A 33 10.68 13.90 -1.48
C GLY A 33 9.47 13.53 -0.61
N ARG A 34 8.73 14.56 -0.21
CA ARG A 34 7.53 14.40 0.60
C ARG A 34 6.38 13.87 -0.25
N TYR A 35 5.65 12.89 0.27
CA TYR A 35 4.34 12.51 -0.22
C TYR A 35 3.26 13.25 0.58
N CYS A 36 2.31 13.88 -0.11
CA CYS A 36 1.17 14.55 0.51
C CYS A 36 -0.13 13.97 -0.09
N HIS A 37 -1.01 13.50 0.77
CA HIS A 37 -2.31 12.98 0.38
C HIS A 37 -3.42 13.86 0.94
N ILE A 38 -4.27 14.38 0.05
CA ILE A 38 -5.42 15.19 0.41
C ILE A 38 -6.68 14.45 0.00
N ALA A 39 -7.57 14.20 0.96
CA ALA A 39 -8.86 13.58 0.70
C ALA A 39 -9.98 14.60 0.99
N ASP A 40 -10.73 14.99 -0.04
CA ASP A 40 -11.84 15.92 0.10
C ASP A 40 -13.00 15.33 0.91
N SER A 41 -13.19 14.01 0.82
CA SER A 41 -14.16 13.25 1.62
C SER A 41 -13.54 11.99 2.16
N PHE A 42 -13.17 12.00 3.44
CA PHE A 42 -12.67 10.82 4.14
C PHE A 42 -13.80 10.25 5.01
N HIS A 43 -14.29 9.07 4.66
CA HIS A 43 -15.47 8.49 5.30
C HIS A 43 -15.35 6.98 5.51
N ILE A 44 -16.23 6.46 6.35
CA ILE A 44 -16.39 5.04 6.61
C ILE A 44 -17.81 4.66 6.17
N TYR A 45 -17.94 3.64 5.32
CA TYR A 45 -19.25 3.13 4.98
C TYR A 45 -19.94 2.51 6.20
N GLY A 46 -21.25 2.72 6.33
CA GLY A 46 -22.02 2.16 7.45
C GLY A 46 -21.89 0.64 7.59
N SER A 47 -21.78 -0.08 6.48
CA SER A 47 -21.52 -1.53 6.47
C SER A 47 -20.17 -1.94 7.08
N ASN A 48 -19.22 -1.02 7.19
CA ASN A 48 -17.89 -1.26 7.76
C ASN A 48 -17.73 -0.71 9.18
N LEU A 49 -18.73 -0.06 9.73
CA LEU A 49 -18.62 0.63 11.02
C LEU A 49 -18.29 -0.34 12.16
N ALA A 50 -19.00 -1.44 12.28
CA ALA A 50 -18.76 -2.45 13.31
C ALA A 50 -17.33 -3.05 13.21
N GLU A 51 -16.86 -3.32 12.00
CA GLU A 51 -15.49 -3.80 11.79
C GLU A 51 -14.45 -2.73 12.15
N PHE A 52 -14.71 -1.48 11.80
CA PHE A 52 -13.84 -0.36 12.13
C PHE A 52 -13.69 -0.19 13.65
N GLU A 53 -14.80 -0.21 14.38
CA GLU A 53 -14.79 -0.10 15.85
C GLU A 53 -14.06 -1.28 16.49
N ALA A 54 -14.39 -2.51 16.11
CA ALA A 54 -13.82 -3.69 16.72
C ALA A 54 -12.33 -3.89 16.40
N ARG A 55 -11.93 -3.67 15.15
CA ARG A 55 -10.57 -3.98 14.69
C ARG A 55 -9.65 -2.76 14.71
N PHE A 56 -10.08 -1.64 14.11
CA PHE A 56 -9.20 -0.48 14.00
C PHE A 56 -9.10 0.29 15.32
N LEU A 57 -10.21 0.73 15.89
CA LEU A 57 -10.20 1.44 17.16
C LEU A 57 -9.67 0.55 18.29
N GLY A 58 -10.11 -0.70 18.33
CA GLY A 58 -9.61 -1.66 19.30
C GLY A 58 -8.08 -1.89 19.21
N ALA A 59 -7.50 -1.84 18.01
CA ALA A 59 -6.05 -1.93 17.86
C ALA A 59 -5.34 -0.64 18.32
N VAL A 60 -5.92 0.54 18.02
CA VAL A 60 -5.38 1.84 18.46
C VAL A 60 -5.38 1.95 19.98
N GLU A 61 -6.42 1.46 20.64
CA GLU A 61 -6.54 1.52 22.11
C GLU A 61 -5.65 0.49 22.83
N LYS A 62 -5.49 -0.69 22.27
CA LYS A 62 -4.84 -1.82 22.95
C LYS A 62 -3.38 -2.05 22.57
N ARG A 63 -2.89 -1.43 21.51
CA ARG A 63 -1.52 -1.64 21.03
C ARG A 63 -0.76 -0.33 20.98
N THR A 64 0.53 -0.41 21.27
CA THR A 64 1.46 0.72 21.04
C THR A 64 1.55 1.04 19.55
N PHE A 65 2.08 2.22 19.22
CA PHE A 65 2.30 2.61 17.83
C PHE A 65 3.18 1.59 17.10
N GLU A 66 4.28 1.18 17.71
CA GLU A 66 5.21 0.18 17.16
C GLU A 66 4.54 -1.20 16.99
N GLY A 67 3.68 -1.59 17.93
CA GLY A 67 2.99 -2.88 17.89
C GLY A 67 1.85 -2.98 16.88
N ARG A 68 1.45 -1.86 16.26
CA ARG A 68 0.38 -1.78 15.24
C ARG A 68 0.83 -1.22 13.90
N THR A 69 2.11 -0.92 13.74
CA THR A 69 2.69 -0.37 12.51
C THR A 69 3.79 -1.29 12.00
N MET A 70 4.02 -1.23 10.72
CA MET A 70 5.13 -1.91 10.05
C MET A 70 5.95 -0.89 9.28
N ARG A 71 7.25 -1.07 9.23
CA ARG A 71 8.12 -0.25 8.40
C ARG A 71 7.96 -0.63 6.92
N TYR A 72 8.22 0.31 6.04
CA TYR A 72 8.11 0.08 4.61
C TYR A 72 9.02 -1.08 4.14
N GLU A 73 10.21 -1.20 4.68
CA GLU A 73 11.17 -2.26 4.34
C GLU A 73 10.60 -3.65 4.65
N GLU A 74 9.96 -3.82 5.79
CA GLU A 74 9.32 -5.09 6.20
C GLU A 74 8.17 -5.44 5.25
N VAL A 75 7.33 -4.46 4.92
CA VAL A 75 6.22 -4.65 3.99
C VAL A 75 6.72 -4.96 2.58
N ARG A 76 7.80 -4.32 2.15
CA ARG A 76 8.41 -4.59 0.84
C ARG A 76 8.86 -6.03 0.69
N GLU A 77 9.51 -6.60 1.70
CA GLU A 77 9.93 -8.00 1.68
C GLU A 77 8.74 -8.95 1.52
N ILE A 78 7.66 -8.70 2.25
CA ILE A 78 6.41 -9.47 2.14
C ILE A 78 5.83 -9.36 0.73
N MET A 79 5.79 -8.15 0.17
CA MET A 79 5.26 -7.91 -1.17
C MET A 79 6.10 -8.61 -2.24
N GLU A 80 7.41 -8.54 -2.14
CA GLU A 80 8.31 -9.18 -3.10
C GLU A 80 8.21 -10.70 -3.06
N SER A 81 8.08 -11.29 -1.87
CA SER A 81 7.84 -12.72 -1.72
C SER A 81 6.49 -13.18 -2.31
N ALA A 82 5.45 -12.34 -2.21
CA ALA A 82 4.12 -12.63 -2.75
C ALA A 82 3.99 -12.38 -4.27
N ARG A 83 4.89 -11.57 -4.86
CA ARG A 83 4.83 -11.14 -6.25
C ARG A 83 4.68 -12.27 -7.28
N PRO A 84 5.45 -13.36 -7.22
CA PRO A 84 5.31 -14.44 -8.21
C PRO A 84 3.90 -15.05 -8.23
N GLY A 85 3.32 -15.30 -7.07
CA GLY A 85 1.96 -15.83 -6.94
C GLY A 85 0.89 -14.88 -7.45
N ILE A 86 1.06 -13.56 -7.22
CA ILE A 86 0.15 -12.52 -7.72
C ILE A 86 0.21 -12.46 -9.25
N LEU A 87 1.40 -12.47 -9.83
CA LEU A 87 1.59 -12.43 -11.28
C LEU A 87 1.02 -13.68 -11.95
N GLU A 88 1.18 -14.84 -11.33
CA GLU A 88 0.59 -16.09 -11.84
C GLU A 88 -0.95 -16.04 -11.83
N LYS A 89 -1.55 -15.56 -10.73
CA LYS A 89 -3.01 -15.35 -10.66
C LYS A 89 -3.50 -14.36 -11.71
N ALA A 90 -2.81 -13.26 -11.90
CA ALA A 90 -3.16 -12.24 -12.89
C ALA A 90 -3.11 -12.83 -14.33
N ARG A 91 -2.10 -13.64 -14.65
CA ARG A 91 -1.99 -14.33 -15.94
C ARG A 91 -3.14 -15.33 -16.16
N LYS A 92 -3.51 -16.10 -15.13
CA LYS A 92 -4.64 -17.04 -15.20
C LYS A 92 -5.97 -16.31 -15.45
N MET A 93 -6.21 -15.20 -14.75
CA MET A 93 -7.41 -14.37 -14.92
C MET A 93 -7.47 -13.67 -16.29
N GLY A 94 -6.33 -13.23 -16.82
CA GLY A 94 -6.24 -12.64 -18.16
C GLY A 94 -6.53 -13.63 -19.29
N ARG A 95 -6.10 -14.88 -19.13
CA ARG A 95 -6.37 -15.96 -20.11
C ARG A 95 -7.84 -16.40 -20.12
N GLY A 96 -8.54 -16.32 -18.99
CA GLY A 96 -9.95 -16.70 -18.90
C GLY A 96 -10.93 -15.72 -19.57
N LYS A 97 -10.50 -14.50 -19.93
CA LYS A 97 -11.32 -13.51 -20.64
C LYS A 97 -11.23 -13.58 -22.16
N ASN A 98 -10.29 -14.35 -22.69
CA ASN A 98 -10.04 -14.52 -24.12
C ASN A 98 -10.36 -15.95 -24.63
N ALA A 99 -11.03 -16.72 -23.81
CA ALA A 99 -11.51 -18.04 -24.17
C ALA A 99 -13.01 -18.05 -24.44
#